data_71f49f5d2c74e8e0b2d1c64e4168397e
#
_entry.id   71f49f5d2c74e8e0b2d1c64e4168397e
#
_cell.length_a   1.000
_cell.length_b   1.000
_cell.length_c   1.000
_cell.angle_alpha   90.00
_cell.angle_beta   90.00
_cell.angle_gamma   90.00
#
_symmetry.space_group_name_H-M   'P 1'
#
loop_
_entity.id
_entity.type
_entity.pdbx_description
1 polymer ?
#
loop_
_entity_poly.entity_id
_entity_poly.type
_entity_poly.pdbx_seq_one_letter_code
_entity_poly.pdbx_strand_id
1 'polypeptide(L)'
;MRNCYGTFFSNEESVVRNEFIAAQALPEKKAALGILRWLLTIDLKERLKYINIPTLIVHGENDGVCPLETGLFLHKNIKGSRLEIFRGAGHMPFYTRPAEFNRILEGFIDVIK
;
A
#
# COMPACT_ATOMS: atom_id res chain seq x y z
N MET A 1 -20.26 -4.92 12.68
CA MET A 1 -18.95 -4.97 12.02
C MET A 1 -18.41 -3.57 11.90
N ARG A 2 -17.28 -3.27 12.54
CA ARG A 2 -16.55 -2.03 12.22
C ARG A 2 -16.15 -2.12 10.76
N ASN A 3 -16.50 -1.11 9.99
CA ASN A 3 -16.19 -1.02 8.57
C ASN A 3 -14.67 -0.93 8.40
N CYS A 4 -14.00 -2.05 8.09
CA CYS A 4 -12.54 -2.09 7.94
C CYS A 4 -12.03 -1.19 6.80
N TYR A 5 -12.89 -0.81 5.86
CA TYR A 5 -12.53 0.10 4.78
C TYR A 5 -12.19 1.51 5.25
N GLY A 6 -12.62 1.93 6.45
CA GLY A 6 -12.26 3.22 7.02
C GLY A 6 -10.75 3.38 7.28
N THR A 7 -10.01 2.26 7.41
CA THR A 7 -8.57 2.27 7.63
C THR A 7 -7.73 2.40 6.36
N PHE A 8 -8.31 2.14 5.18
CA PHE A 8 -7.61 2.25 3.90
C PHE A 8 -7.43 3.69 3.43
N PHE A 9 -8.28 4.59 3.91
CA PHE A 9 -8.32 5.98 3.47
C PHE A 9 -8.08 6.93 4.63
N SER A 10 -7.43 8.04 4.37
CA SER A 10 -7.36 9.14 5.32
C SER A 10 -8.71 9.86 5.44
N ASN A 11 -8.87 10.70 6.46
CA ASN A 11 -10.10 11.48 6.64
C ASN A 11 -10.37 12.43 5.46
N GLU A 12 -9.32 12.91 4.79
CA GLU A 12 -9.40 13.79 3.62
C GLU A 12 -9.90 13.07 2.36
N GLU A 13 -9.87 11.73 2.35
CA GLU A 13 -10.26 10.88 1.23
C GLU A 13 -11.68 10.30 1.36
N SER A 14 -12.55 10.92 2.14
CA SER A 14 -13.89 10.39 2.49
C SER A 14 -14.79 10.13 1.28
N VAL A 15 -14.76 10.98 0.26
CA VAL A 15 -15.56 10.83 -0.96
C VAL A 15 -15.10 9.60 -1.74
N VAL A 16 -13.82 9.49 -1.99
CA VAL A 16 -13.20 8.36 -2.71
C VAL A 16 -13.42 7.06 -1.95
N ARG A 17 -13.34 7.09 -0.63
CA ARG A 17 -13.65 5.94 0.24
C ARG A 17 -15.06 5.42 0.02
N ASN A 18 -16.05 6.31 -0.03
CA ASN A 18 -17.46 5.93 -0.20
C ASN A 18 -17.70 5.31 -1.58
N GLU A 19 -17.10 5.86 -2.62
CA GLU A 19 -17.16 5.30 -3.98
C GLU A 19 -16.51 3.90 -4.03
N PHE A 20 -15.36 3.74 -3.39
CA PHE A 20 -14.66 2.45 -3.32
C PHE A 20 -15.51 1.38 -2.59
N ILE A 21 -16.09 1.72 -1.44
CA ILE A 21 -16.96 0.80 -0.68
C ILE A 21 -18.17 0.37 -1.51
N ALA A 22 -18.79 1.31 -2.24
CA ALA A 22 -19.96 1.02 -3.09
C ALA A 22 -19.62 0.08 -4.26
N ALA A 23 -18.37 0.11 -4.75
CA ALA A 23 -17.91 -0.72 -5.86
C ALA A 23 -17.47 -2.13 -5.44
N GLN A 24 -17.26 -2.40 -4.14
CA GLN A 24 -16.73 -3.68 -3.66
C GLN A 24 -17.83 -4.74 -3.54
N ALA A 25 -17.56 -5.92 -4.12
CA ALA A 25 -18.28 -7.14 -3.77
C ALA A 25 -17.79 -7.64 -2.39
N LEU A 26 -18.72 -8.04 -1.53
CA LEU A 26 -18.36 -8.62 -0.23
C LEU A 26 -17.75 -10.02 -0.45
N PRO A 27 -16.53 -10.28 0.02
CA PRO A 27 -15.92 -11.60 -0.08
C PRO A 27 -16.67 -12.59 0.82
N GLU A 28 -16.65 -13.87 0.44
CA GLU A 28 -17.10 -14.93 1.37
C GLU A 28 -16.31 -14.86 2.66
N LYS A 29 -17.02 -14.94 3.79
CA LYS A 29 -16.42 -14.88 5.13
C LYS A 29 -15.28 -15.91 5.32
N LYS A 30 -15.47 -17.14 4.81
CA LYS A 30 -14.48 -18.21 4.89
C LYS A 30 -13.19 -17.85 4.14
N ALA A 31 -13.30 -17.29 2.94
CA ALA A 31 -12.16 -16.85 2.14
C ALA A 31 -11.42 -15.71 2.83
N ALA A 32 -12.13 -14.70 3.33
CA ALA A 32 -11.54 -13.57 4.04
C ALA A 32 -10.79 -14.01 5.30
N LEU A 33 -11.35 -14.92 6.10
CA LEU A 33 -10.70 -15.47 7.29
C LEU A 33 -9.48 -16.34 6.94
N GLY A 34 -9.53 -17.09 5.84
CA GLY A 34 -8.41 -17.89 5.35
C GLY A 34 -7.20 -17.01 4.97
N ILE A 35 -7.44 -15.95 4.21
CA ILE A 35 -6.40 -14.99 3.84
C ILE A 35 -5.82 -14.30 5.06
N LEU A 36 -6.66 -13.83 5.98
CA LEU A 36 -6.20 -13.16 7.19
C LEU A 36 -5.32 -14.08 8.07
N ARG A 37 -5.73 -15.34 8.26
CA ARG A 37 -4.93 -16.33 9.00
C ARG A 37 -3.56 -16.56 8.34
N TRP A 38 -3.52 -16.66 7.01
CA TRP A 38 -2.28 -16.83 6.27
C TRP A 38 -1.37 -15.62 6.43
N LEU A 39 -1.91 -14.38 6.29
CA LEU A 39 -1.15 -13.16 6.49
C LEU A 39 -0.52 -13.04 7.89
N LEU A 40 -1.21 -13.54 8.92
CA LEU A 40 -0.70 -13.52 10.29
C LEU A 40 0.45 -14.54 10.55
N THR A 41 0.63 -15.51 9.67
CA THR A 41 1.67 -16.55 9.80
C THR A 41 2.90 -16.28 8.94
N ILE A 42 2.79 -15.38 7.95
CA ILE A 42 3.88 -15.10 7.01
C ILE A 42 4.84 -14.06 7.60
N ASP A 43 6.13 -14.34 7.53
CA ASP A 43 7.20 -13.37 7.81
C ASP A 43 8.25 -13.43 6.70
N LEU A 44 8.33 -12.35 5.93
CA LEU A 44 9.25 -12.23 4.79
C LEU A 44 10.42 -11.27 5.06
N LYS A 45 10.57 -10.75 6.28
CA LYS A 45 11.58 -9.74 6.62
C LYS A 45 12.99 -10.15 6.20
N GLU A 46 13.38 -11.38 6.52
CA GLU A 46 14.69 -11.91 6.16
C GLU A 46 14.88 -12.14 4.66
N ARG A 47 13.81 -12.14 3.88
CA ARG A 47 13.84 -12.30 2.43
C ARG A 47 14.09 -10.99 1.68
N LEU A 48 13.87 -9.84 2.29
CA LEU A 48 13.99 -8.53 1.64
C LEU A 48 15.41 -8.28 1.09
N LYS A 49 16.43 -8.74 1.79
CA LYS A 49 17.84 -8.62 1.38
C LYS A 49 18.19 -9.33 0.07
N TYR A 50 17.35 -10.25 -0.39
CA TYR A 50 17.54 -10.96 -1.65
C TYR A 50 16.87 -10.27 -2.85
N ILE A 51 16.13 -9.19 -2.62
CA ILE A 51 15.58 -8.37 -3.68
C ILE A 51 16.71 -7.51 -4.23
N ASN A 52 17.14 -7.79 -5.45
CA ASN A 52 18.28 -7.14 -6.11
C ASN A 52 17.90 -6.52 -7.46
N ILE A 53 16.61 -6.31 -7.70
CA ILE A 53 16.06 -5.63 -8.85
C ILE A 53 15.65 -4.20 -8.50
N PRO A 54 15.56 -3.27 -9.49
CA PRO A 54 15.03 -1.93 -9.25
C PRO A 54 13.67 -1.99 -8.58
N THR A 55 13.52 -1.29 -7.46
CA THR A 55 12.32 -1.37 -6.62
C THR A 55 11.84 0.03 -6.25
N LEU A 56 10.59 0.33 -6.56
CA LEU A 56 9.88 1.52 -6.10
C LEU A 56 8.92 1.13 -4.97
N ILE A 57 9.03 1.79 -3.84
CA ILE A 57 8.15 1.66 -2.69
C ILE A 57 7.29 2.91 -2.62
N VAL A 58 5.98 2.74 -2.63
CA VAL A 58 5.00 3.83 -2.47
C VAL A 58 4.25 3.62 -1.18
N HIS A 59 4.17 4.65 -0.33
CA HIS A 59 3.49 4.56 0.96
C HIS A 59 2.70 5.84 1.27
N GLY A 60 1.47 5.69 1.75
CA GLY A 60 0.68 6.81 2.25
C GLY A 60 1.11 7.19 3.67
N GLU A 61 1.31 8.48 3.92
CA GLU A 61 1.72 8.99 5.24
C GLU A 61 0.73 8.62 6.35
N ASN A 62 -0.57 8.65 6.03
CA ASN A 62 -1.66 8.36 6.95
C ASN A 62 -2.28 6.98 6.71
N ASP A 63 -1.47 6.02 6.30
CA ASP A 63 -1.91 4.64 6.09
C ASP A 63 -2.33 4.01 7.43
N GLY A 64 -3.62 3.71 7.55
CA GLY A 64 -4.21 3.10 8.74
C GLY A 64 -4.12 1.57 8.78
N VAL A 65 -3.65 0.94 7.69
CA VAL A 65 -3.48 -0.52 7.58
C VAL A 65 -2.03 -0.91 7.84
N CYS A 66 -1.11 -0.27 7.13
CA CYS A 66 0.33 -0.47 7.27
C CYS A 66 0.97 0.84 7.74
N PRO A 67 1.47 0.94 8.96
CA PRO A 67 2.13 2.15 9.45
C PRO A 67 3.28 2.58 8.53
N LEU A 68 3.57 3.88 8.48
CA LEU A 68 4.64 4.44 7.63
C LEU A 68 5.99 3.79 7.89
N GLU A 69 6.24 3.36 9.11
CA GLU A 69 7.44 2.64 9.52
C GLU A 69 7.66 1.35 8.70
N THR A 70 6.59 0.74 8.20
CA THR A 70 6.67 -0.42 7.31
C THR A 70 7.34 -0.05 5.99
N GLY A 71 6.95 1.06 5.37
CA GLY A 71 7.57 1.56 4.15
C GLY A 71 9.04 1.93 4.36
N LEU A 72 9.36 2.57 5.49
CA LEU A 72 10.73 2.90 5.87
C LEU A 72 11.57 1.64 6.11
N PHE A 73 11.00 0.61 6.75
CA PHE A 73 11.66 -0.69 6.95
C PHE A 73 11.96 -1.39 5.63
N LEU A 74 11.02 -1.42 4.70
CA LEU A 74 11.24 -1.98 3.36
C LEU A 74 12.37 -1.25 2.64
N HIS A 75 12.35 0.07 2.66
CA HIS A 75 13.37 0.89 2.01
C HIS A 75 14.77 0.64 2.59
N LYS A 76 14.87 0.51 3.91
CA LYS A 76 16.13 0.20 4.60
C LYS A 76 16.68 -1.18 4.22
N ASN A 77 15.82 -2.17 3.99
CA ASN A 77 16.20 -3.58 3.81
C ASN A 77 16.24 -4.03 2.34
N ILE A 78 15.71 -3.25 1.40
CA ILE A 78 15.79 -3.50 -0.04
C ILE A 78 16.83 -2.55 -0.62
N LYS A 79 18.01 -3.09 -0.90
CA LYS A 79 19.15 -2.30 -1.40
C LYS A 79 18.81 -1.63 -2.74
N GLY A 80 19.06 -0.32 -2.82
CA GLY A 80 18.81 0.45 -4.04
C GLY A 80 17.33 0.76 -4.32
N SER A 81 16.44 0.49 -3.37
CA SER A 81 15.04 0.88 -3.51
C SER A 81 14.87 2.39 -3.45
N ARG A 82 13.83 2.89 -4.10
CA ARG A 82 13.35 4.27 -4.01
C ARG A 82 12.07 4.28 -3.19
N LEU A 83 11.95 5.21 -2.24
CA LEU A 83 10.74 5.39 -1.42
C LEU A 83 10.07 6.71 -1.76
N GLU A 84 8.78 6.64 -2.06
CA GLU A 84 7.90 7.78 -2.28
C GLU A 84 6.80 7.80 -1.24
N ILE A 85 6.75 8.85 -0.43
CA ILE A 85 5.74 9.05 0.61
C ILE A 85 4.69 10.03 0.11
N PHE A 86 3.46 9.58 0.04
CA PHE A 86 2.31 10.42 -0.33
C PHE A 86 1.76 11.09 0.92
N ARG A 87 2.05 12.38 1.09
CA ARG A 87 1.62 13.16 2.25
C ARG A 87 0.09 13.23 2.33
N GLY A 88 -0.45 12.95 3.51
CA GLY A 88 -1.88 12.96 3.78
C GLY A 88 -2.66 11.79 3.17
N ALA A 89 -2.06 10.94 2.33
CA ALA A 89 -2.73 9.80 1.73
C ALA A 89 -2.85 8.61 2.68
N GLY A 90 -3.89 7.81 2.49
CA GLY A 90 -4.11 6.53 3.16
C GLY A 90 -3.40 5.36 2.47
N HIS A 91 -3.98 4.18 2.60
CA HIS A 91 -3.40 2.91 2.12
C HIS A 91 -3.35 2.76 0.60
N MET A 92 -4.13 3.54 -0.14
CA MET A 92 -4.35 3.35 -1.58
C MET A 92 -4.03 4.61 -2.40
N PRO A 93 -2.79 5.14 -2.37
CA PRO A 93 -2.45 6.36 -3.10
C PRO A 93 -2.60 6.21 -4.62
N PHE A 94 -2.43 5.02 -5.17
CA PHE A 94 -2.67 4.72 -6.58
C PHE A 94 -4.15 4.93 -7.00
N TYR A 95 -5.07 4.80 -6.07
CA TYR A 95 -6.51 4.98 -6.28
C TYR A 95 -6.96 6.41 -5.96
N THR A 96 -6.47 6.98 -4.86
CA THR A 96 -6.90 8.31 -4.39
C THR A 96 -6.20 9.45 -5.10
N ARG A 97 -4.97 9.21 -5.59
CA ARG A 97 -4.14 10.21 -6.31
C ARG A 97 -3.50 9.61 -7.57
N PRO A 98 -4.31 9.12 -8.53
CA PRO A 98 -3.80 8.37 -9.68
C PRO A 98 -2.86 9.17 -10.56
N ALA A 99 -3.10 10.46 -10.76
CA ALA A 99 -2.25 11.30 -11.60
C ALA A 99 -0.83 11.44 -11.01
N GLU A 100 -0.73 11.67 -9.70
CA GLU A 100 0.56 11.77 -9.00
C GLU A 100 1.27 10.42 -8.98
N PHE A 101 0.54 9.34 -8.67
CA PHE A 101 1.06 7.98 -8.67
C PHE A 101 1.63 7.58 -10.04
N ASN A 102 0.87 7.80 -11.12
CA ASN A 102 1.28 7.44 -12.48
C ASN A 102 2.52 8.22 -12.92
N ARG A 103 2.59 9.52 -12.60
CA ARG A 103 3.78 10.33 -12.91
C ARG A 103 5.05 9.80 -12.23
N ILE A 104 4.93 9.41 -10.96
CA ILE A 104 6.05 8.84 -10.21
C ILE A 104 6.47 7.49 -10.79
N LEU A 105 5.48 6.64 -11.11
CA LEU A 105 5.72 5.32 -11.70
C LEU A 105 6.38 5.44 -13.08
N GLU A 106 5.88 6.30 -13.95
CA GLU A 106 6.46 6.57 -15.27
C GLU A 106 7.92 7.04 -15.13
N GLY A 107 8.18 8.01 -14.26
CA GLY A 107 9.54 8.50 -14.02
C GLY A 107 10.48 7.40 -13.47
N PHE A 108 9.98 6.48 -12.67
CA PHE A 108 10.76 5.33 -12.20
C PHE A 108 11.07 4.37 -13.34
N ILE A 109 10.09 4.03 -14.16
CA ILE A 109 10.25 3.12 -15.30
C ILE A 109 11.25 3.70 -16.31
N ASP A 110 11.20 5.00 -16.59
CA ASP A 110 12.10 5.65 -17.54
C ASP A 110 13.57 5.62 -17.12
N VAL A 111 13.82 5.64 -15.82
CA VAL A 111 15.20 5.55 -15.28
C VAL A 111 15.77 4.13 -15.37
N ILE A 112 14.93 3.10 -15.30
CA ILE A 112 15.38 1.69 -15.28
C ILE A 112 15.37 1.02 -16.66
N LYS A 113 14.88 1.70 -17.67
CA LYS A 113 14.89 1.20 -19.07
C LYS A 113 16.27 1.01 -19.65
#